data_1cdcfffc38fe1a4dc4e874fe8aa5905f
#
_entry.id   1cdcfffc38fe1a4dc4e874fe8aa5905f
#
_cell.length_a   1.000
_cell.length_b   1.000
_cell.length_c   1.000
_cell.angle_alpha   90.00
_cell.angle_beta   90.00
_cell.angle_gamma   90.00
#
_symmetry.space_group_name_H-M   'P 1'
#
loop_
_entity.id
_entity.type
_entity.pdbx_description
1 polymer ?
#
loop_
_entity_poly.entity_id
_entity_poly.type
_entity_poly.pdbx_seq_one_letter_code
_entity_poly.pdbx_strand_id
1 'polypeptide(L)'
;MSFRAATWVLVLGGSLTFAPFLAATEPFEIPLWQGIAPSSEGAVAVIEVTEERGAPGKPNRWVTGVTIPTITVYRAQDANNTGAAILVMPGGGYAGLAIDKEGHDVARYLNSIGLTGIVLKYRLPRPDGFVFAHDVPLRDATRALRMIRHRAREWAVDSTRVGVMGFSAGGHLASTLATQFGRIRGNPDDPVDGESARPDFQVLVYPVISFKDRITHAGSRRNLVSENPPPELVDRYSNELQVTDETPPAFLVSTYDDPVKAENSLLYFKALRAAGVQAELHIYEVGGHGYGIIPTGKPVASWHHRMFEWMKQRALLTR
;
A
#
# COMPACT_ATOMS: atom_id res chain seq x y z
N MET A 1 -79.48 -37.65 18.05
CA MET A 1 -78.71 -36.44 18.46
C MET A 1 -77.21 -36.73 18.21
N SER A 2 -76.63 -36.14 17.15
CA SER A 2 -75.24 -36.36 16.70
C SER A 2 -74.46 -35.10 16.96
N PHE A 3 -73.47 -35.17 17.88
CA PHE A 3 -72.51 -34.09 18.12
C PHE A 3 -71.38 -34.19 17.14
N ARG A 4 -71.17 -33.17 16.26
CA ARG A 4 -69.97 -32.96 15.47
C ARG A 4 -68.94 -32.16 16.26
N ALA A 5 -67.76 -32.75 16.48
CA ALA A 5 -66.63 -32.07 17.02
C ALA A 5 -65.93 -31.27 15.89
N ALA A 6 -65.72 -29.96 16.11
CA ALA A 6 -64.96 -29.12 15.22
C ALA A 6 -63.49 -29.08 15.67
N THR A 7 -62.57 -29.54 14.82
CA THR A 7 -61.12 -29.50 15.05
C THR A 7 -60.59 -28.18 14.51
N TRP A 8 -60.04 -27.36 15.39
CA TRP A 8 -59.33 -26.14 15.02
C TRP A 8 -57.84 -26.47 14.75
N VAL A 9 -57.37 -26.21 13.55
CA VAL A 9 -55.98 -26.31 13.18
C VAL A 9 -55.35 -24.93 13.36
N LEU A 10 -54.43 -24.83 14.30
CA LEU A 10 -53.65 -23.61 14.53
C LEU A 10 -52.45 -23.64 13.54
N VAL A 11 -52.48 -22.77 12.52
CA VAL A 11 -51.34 -22.53 11.61
C VAL A 11 -50.44 -21.49 12.28
N LEU A 12 -49.35 -21.94 12.84
CA LEU A 12 -48.22 -21.08 13.28
C LEU A 12 -47.46 -20.60 12.04
N GLY A 13 -47.75 -19.39 11.59
CA GLY A 13 -46.97 -18.70 10.57
C GLY A 13 -45.65 -18.20 11.15
N GLY A 14 -44.58 -18.98 11.02
CA GLY A 14 -43.23 -18.53 11.31
C GLY A 14 -42.74 -17.60 10.20
N SER A 15 -42.66 -16.28 10.49
CA SER A 15 -42.00 -15.32 9.63
C SER A 15 -40.49 -15.55 9.70
N LEU A 16 -39.93 -16.21 8.68
CA LEU A 16 -38.49 -16.24 8.45
C LEU A 16 -38.04 -14.85 8.01
N THR A 17 -37.53 -14.07 8.94
CA THR A 17 -36.78 -12.84 8.63
C THR A 17 -35.45 -13.25 8.01
N PHE A 18 -35.35 -13.21 6.70
CA PHE A 18 -34.07 -13.22 6.01
C PHE A 18 -33.33 -11.94 6.37
N ALA A 19 -32.32 -12.04 7.25
CA ALA A 19 -31.35 -10.97 7.39
C ALA A 19 -30.68 -10.82 5.99
N PRO A 20 -30.59 -9.58 5.45
CA PRO A 20 -29.89 -9.41 4.18
C PRO A 20 -28.42 -9.81 4.42
N PHE A 21 -27.96 -10.82 3.71
CA PHE A 21 -26.55 -11.10 3.55
C PHE A 21 -25.98 -9.84 2.87
N LEU A 22 -25.33 -8.96 3.63
CA LEU A 22 -24.54 -7.87 3.06
C LEU A 22 -23.41 -8.55 2.27
N ALA A 23 -23.59 -8.61 0.95
CA ALA A 23 -22.57 -9.08 0.05
C ALA A 23 -21.33 -8.20 0.24
N ALA A 24 -20.17 -8.82 0.46
CA ALA A 24 -18.89 -8.12 0.41
C ALA A 24 -18.86 -7.33 -0.90
N THR A 25 -18.61 -6.03 -0.83
CA THR A 25 -18.48 -5.22 -2.04
C THR A 25 -17.26 -5.71 -2.80
N GLU A 26 -17.47 -6.18 -4.04
CA GLU A 26 -16.37 -6.61 -4.91
C GLU A 26 -15.35 -5.47 -5.06
N PRO A 27 -14.05 -5.80 -5.08
CA PRO A 27 -13.03 -4.80 -5.32
C PRO A 27 -13.21 -4.18 -6.71
N PHE A 28 -12.94 -2.89 -6.81
CA PHE A 28 -13.04 -2.15 -8.07
C PHE A 28 -11.78 -1.34 -8.34
N GLU A 29 -11.41 -1.24 -9.61
CA GLU A 29 -10.23 -0.50 -10.07
C GLU A 29 -10.65 0.83 -10.71
N ILE A 30 -9.93 1.92 -10.38
CA ILE A 30 -10.15 3.24 -10.96
C ILE A 30 -8.81 3.89 -11.35
N PRO A 31 -8.76 4.63 -12.47
CA PRO A 31 -7.56 5.38 -12.84
C PRO A 31 -7.35 6.58 -11.93
N LEU A 32 -6.09 6.96 -11.72
CA LEU A 32 -5.74 8.12 -10.89
C LEU A 32 -6.08 9.46 -11.55
N TRP A 33 -6.11 9.52 -12.87
CA TRP A 33 -6.48 10.71 -13.64
C TRP A 33 -7.52 10.37 -14.71
N GLN A 34 -8.35 11.37 -15.02
CA GLN A 34 -9.20 11.34 -16.20
C GLN A 34 -8.34 11.75 -17.41
N GLY A 35 -8.07 10.81 -18.31
CA GLY A 35 -7.22 11.05 -19.49
C GLY A 35 -5.74 10.76 -19.24
N ILE A 36 -4.86 11.51 -19.91
CA ILE A 36 -3.41 11.30 -19.84
C ILE A 36 -2.88 11.73 -18.48
N ALA A 37 -2.19 10.83 -17.78
CA ALA A 37 -1.55 11.15 -16.51
C ALA A 37 -0.42 12.19 -16.73
N PRO A 38 -0.27 13.19 -15.84
CA PRO A 38 0.80 14.19 -15.94
C PRO A 38 2.18 13.55 -16.08
N SER A 39 3.05 14.14 -16.91
CA SER A 39 4.39 13.61 -17.26
C SER A 39 4.34 12.29 -18.06
N SER A 40 3.21 12.01 -18.74
CA SER A 40 3.09 10.93 -19.73
C SER A 40 2.99 11.48 -21.16
N GLU A 41 3.08 12.79 -21.33
CA GLU A 41 3.04 13.45 -22.64
C GLU A 41 4.26 12.98 -23.48
N GLY A 42 3.99 12.38 -24.64
CA GLY A 42 5.05 11.80 -25.48
C GLY A 42 5.52 10.43 -25.02
N ALA A 43 4.94 9.82 -24.00
CA ALA A 43 5.15 8.45 -23.63
C ALA A 43 4.61 7.52 -24.73
N VAL A 44 5.46 7.28 -25.75
CA VAL A 44 5.10 6.46 -26.90
C VAL A 44 5.11 5.00 -26.45
N ALA A 45 3.94 4.36 -26.60
CA ALA A 45 3.77 2.91 -26.76
C ALA A 45 4.58 1.98 -25.82
N VAL A 46 4.62 2.28 -24.52
CA VAL A 46 4.97 1.23 -23.56
C VAL A 46 3.74 0.33 -23.41
N ILE A 47 3.90 -0.94 -23.74
CA ILE A 47 2.83 -1.93 -23.53
C ILE A 47 2.90 -2.42 -22.09
N GLU A 48 1.81 -2.28 -21.36
CA GLU A 48 1.68 -2.94 -20.06
C GLU A 48 1.60 -4.45 -20.27
N VAL A 49 2.49 -5.17 -19.60
CA VAL A 49 2.55 -6.64 -19.65
C VAL A 49 2.31 -7.20 -18.27
N THR A 50 1.38 -8.15 -18.19
CA THR A 50 1.14 -8.93 -16.97
C THR A 50 1.61 -10.36 -17.22
N GLU A 51 2.63 -10.78 -16.47
CA GLU A 51 3.18 -12.13 -16.47
C GLU A 51 2.67 -12.89 -15.24
N GLU A 52 2.07 -14.07 -15.48
CA GLU A 52 1.66 -14.97 -14.38
C GLU A 52 2.86 -15.82 -13.94
N ARG A 53 3.28 -15.67 -12.69
CA ARG A 53 4.38 -16.39 -12.05
C ARG A 53 3.94 -17.36 -10.96
N GLY A 54 2.64 -17.43 -10.71
CA GLY A 54 2.04 -18.26 -9.69
C GLY A 54 1.77 -19.69 -10.15
N ALA A 55 1.39 -20.53 -9.20
CA ALA A 55 0.85 -21.86 -9.46
C ALA A 55 -0.66 -21.77 -9.81
N PRO A 56 -1.23 -22.78 -10.48
CA PRO A 56 -2.66 -22.83 -10.74
C PRO A 56 -3.50 -22.60 -9.47
N GLY A 57 -4.43 -21.63 -9.53
CA GLY A 57 -5.28 -21.23 -8.41
C GLY A 57 -4.61 -20.33 -7.35
N LYS A 58 -3.34 -19.98 -7.54
CA LYS A 58 -2.57 -19.05 -6.68
C LYS A 58 -1.90 -18.00 -7.54
N PRO A 59 -2.62 -16.96 -7.98
CA PRO A 59 -2.06 -15.95 -8.86
C PRO A 59 -0.90 -15.22 -8.16
N ASN A 60 0.16 -14.96 -8.93
CA ASN A 60 1.30 -14.16 -8.50
C ASN A 60 1.78 -13.35 -9.69
N ARG A 61 0.95 -12.41 -10.12
CA ARG A 61 1.20 -11.60 -11.31
C ARG A 61 2.32 -10.60 -11.09
N TRP A 62 3.12 -10.46 -12.13
CA TRP A 62 4.16 -9.45 -12.25
C TRP A 62 3.78 -8.48 -13.36
N VAL A 63 3.61 -7.20 -13.02
CA VAL A 63 3.19 -6.17 -13.98
C VAL A 63 4.35 -5.27 -14.32
N THR A 64 4.58 -5.04 -15.61
CA THR A 64 5.59 -4.12 -16.15
C THR A 64 4.97 -3.16 -17.15
N GLY A 65 5.68 -2.08 -17.47
CA GLY A 65 5.22 -1.14 -18.50
C GLY A 65 3.95 -0.38 -18.15
N VAL A 66 3.69 -0.14 -16.86
CA VAL A 66 2.51 0.62 -16.42
C VAL A 66 2.54 2.02 -17.01
N THR A 67 1.50 2.35 -17.80
CA THR A 67 1.29 3.69 -18.41
C THR A 67 0.06 4.37 -17.87
N ILE A 68 -0.94 3.59 -17.45
CA ILE A 68 -2.16 4.08 -16.81
C ILE A 68 -2.12 3.68 -15.33
N PRO A 69 -1.72 4.60 -14.44
CA PRO A 69 -1.69 4.29 -13.02
C PRO A 69 -3.10 4.24 -12.46
N THR A 70 -3.36 3.21 -11.65
CA THR A 70 -4.68 2.92 -11.07
C THR A 70 -4.59 2.61 -9.60
N ILE A 71 -5.73 2.68 -8.91
CA ILE A 71 -5.90 2.08 -7.59
C ILE A 71 -7.01 1.04 -7.64
N THR A 72 -6.79 -0.10 -6.98
CA THR A 72 -7.83 -1.11 -6.74
C THR A 72 -8.29 -1.01 -5.29
N VAL A 73 -9.56 -0.72 -5.06
CA VAL A 73 -10.13 -0.46 -3.74
C VAL A 73 -10.82 -1.71 -3.20
N TYR A 74 -10.38 -2.17 -2.04
CA TYR A 74 -10.96 -3.23 -1.22
C TYR A 74 -11.62 -2.59 -0.02
N ARG A 75 -12.90 -2.23 -0.13
CA ARG A 75 -13.62 -1.57 0.97
C ARG A 75 -13.82 -2.53 2.13
N ALA A 76 -13.56 -2.05 3.35
CA ALA A 76 -13.92 -2.78 4.55
C ALA A 76 -15.44 -3.03 4.61
N GLN A 77 -15.85 -4.18 5.14
CA GLN A 77 -17.26 -4.48 5.32
C GLN A 77 -17.85 -3.62 6.45
N ASP A 78 -19.05 -3.12 6.28
CA ASP A 78 -19.71 -2.24 7.25
C ASP A 78 -19.75 -2.82 8.69
N ALA A 79 -19.83 -4.16 8.78
CA ALA A 79 -19.89 -4.86 10.07
C ALA A 79 -18.63 -4.71 10.92
N ASN A 80 -17.44 -4.63 10.30
CA ASN A 80 -16.14 -4.54 11.00
C ASN A 80 -15.31 -3.31 10.59
N ASN A 81 -15.84 -2.41 9.76
CA ASN A 81 -15.11 -1.24 9.26
C ASN A 81 -14.64 -0.35 10.42
N THR A 82 -13.33 -0.15 10.51
CA THR A 82 -12.69 0.73 11.48
C THR A 82 -12.64 2.19 11.02
N GLY A 83 -12.91 2.45 9.75
CA GLY A 83 -12.70 3.74 9.10
C GLY A 83 -11.26 4.01 8.66
N ALA A 84 -10.29 3.22 9.09
CA ALA A 84 -8.91 3.41 8.62
C ALA A 84 -8.69 2.81 7.21
N ALA A 85 -7.79 3.44 6.44
CA ALA A 85 -7.43 2.99 5.11
C ALA A 85 -5.90 2.92 4.94
N ILE A 86 -5.44 2.02 4.08
CA ILE A 86 -4.03 1.87 3.75
C ILE A 86 -3.84 1.81 2.24
N LEU A 87 -3.03 2.74 1.71
CA LEU A 87 -2.51 2.68 0.35
C LEU A 87 -1.33 1.72 0.29
N VAL A 88 -1.51 0.59 -0.39
CA VAL A 88 -0.52 -0.49 -0.52
C VAL A 88 0.28 -0.30 -1.80
N MET A 89 1.61 -0.23 -1.66
CA MET A 89 2.57 -0.03 -2.75
C MET A 89 3.40 -1.30 -2.92
N PRO A 90 3.13 -2.13 -3.94
CA PRO A 90 3.90 -3.34 -4.22
C PRO A 90 5.36 -3.03 -4.55
N GLY A 91 6.27 -3.95 -4.20
CA GLY A 91 7.66 -3.91 -4.62
C GLY A 91 7.87 -4.43 -6.04
N GLY A 92 9.14 -4.54 -6.40
CA GLY A 92 9.57 -5.03 -7.72
C GLY A 92 10.77 -4.26 -8.26
N GLY A 93 11.55 -3.62 -7.38
CA GLY A 93 12.80 -2.94 -7.75
C GLY A 93 12.62 -1.78 -8.72
N TYR A 94 11.44 -1.20 -8.83
CA TYR A 94 11.05 -0.24 -9.87
C TYR A 94 11.16 -0.79 -11.31
N ALA A 95 11.40 -2.08 -11.48
CA ALA A 95 11.38 -2.76 -12.78
C ALA A 95 10.01 -3.38 -13.12
N GLY A 96 9.21 -3.66 -12.12
CA GLY A 96 7.88 -4.21 -12.21
C GLY A 96 7.15 -4.12 -10.87
N LEU A 97 5.95 -4.69 -10.78
CA LEU A 97 5.12 -4.72 -9.58
C LEU A 97 4.74 -6.18 -9.25
N ALA A 98 5.07 -6.64 -8.04
CA ALA A 98 4.58 -7.90 -7.48
C ALA A 98 3.12 -7.73 -7.01
N ILE A 99 2.21 -7.50 -7.97
CA ILE A 99 0.88 -6.91 -7.72
C ILE A 99 -0.03 -7.76 -6.84
N ASP A 100 0.11 -9.08 -6.87
CA ASP A 100 -0.70 -9.97 -6.05
C ASP A 100 -0.15 -10.12 -4.63
N LYS A 101 1.03 -10.72 -4.46
CA LYS A 101 1.57 -11.06 -3.13
C LYS A 101 1.91 -9.85 -2.25
N GLU A 102 2.22 -8.72 -2.85
CA GLU A 102 2.57 -7.46 -2.15
C GLU A 102 1.52 -6.36 -2.36
N GLY A 103 0.41 -6.68 -3.02
CA GLY A 103 -0.71 -5.80 -3.28
C GLY A 103 -2.05 -6.43 -2.92
N HIS A 104 -2.65 -7.19 -3.83
CA HIS A 104 -4.01 -7.70 -3.69
C HIS A 104 -4.20 -8.63 -2.48
N ASP A 105 -3.24 -9.53 -2.19
CA ASP A 105 -3.34 -10.42 -1.02
C ASP A 105 -3.26 -9.64 0.29
N VAL A 106 -2.41 -8.60 0.31
CA VAL A 106 -2.29 -7.67 1.44
C VAL A 106 -3.59 -6.90 1.64
N ALA A 107 -4.18 -6.37 0.58
CA ALA A 107 -5.43 -5.62 0.65
C ALA A 107 -6.59 -6.50 1.15
N ARG A 108 -6.66 -7.77 0.73
CA ARG A 108 -7.65 -8.74 1.27
C ARG A 108 -7.44 -8.99 2.76
N TYR A 109 -6.19 -9.14 3.19
CA TYR A 109 -5.90 -9.28 4.62
C TYR A 109 -6.33 -8.04 5.41
N LEU A 110 -5.97 -6.84 4.96
CA LEU A 110 -6.39 -5.59 5.59
C LEU A 110 -7.92 -5.50 5.70
N ASN A 111 -8.62 -5.89 4.63
CA ASN A 111 -10.07 -5.94 4.61
C ASN A 111 -10.63 -6.90 5.67
N SER A 112 -10.02 -8.08 5.85
CA SER A 112 -10.43 -9.07 6.86
C SER A 112 -10.32 -8.58 8.30
N ILE A 113 -9.46 -7.59 8.57
CA ILE A 113 -9.26 -6.97 9.88
C ILE A 113 -9.93 -5.59 10.00
N GLY A 114 -10.81 -5.24 9.06
CA GLY A 114 -11.65 -4.04 9.11
C GLY A 114 -11.01 -2.77 8.56
N LEU A 115 -9.92 -2.87 7.79
CA LEU A 115 -9.34 -1.72 7.10
C LEU A 115 -9.70 -1.74 5.61
N THR A 116 -9.89 -0.55 5.04
CA THR A 116 -9.96 -0.42 3.58
C THR A 116 -8.55 -0.52 3.01
N GLY A 117 -8.26 -1.62 2.29
CA GLY A 117 -7.01 -1.82 1.56
C GLY A 117 -7.10 -1.26 0.15
N ILE A 118 -6.11 -0.49 -0.29
CA ILE A 118 -6.12 0.13 -1.61
C ILE A 118 -4.77 -0.15 -2.28
N VAL A 119 -4.78 -0.90 -3.38
CA VAL A 119 -3.56 -1.29 -4.09
C VAL A 119 -3.23 -0.27 -5.17
N LEU A 120 -2.03 0.27 -5.14
CA LEU A 120 -1.53 1.19 -6.16
C LEU A 120 -0.77 0.43 -7.25
N LYS A 121 -1.24 0.52 -8.49
CA LYS A 121 -0.50 0.19 -9.69
C LYS A 121 0.13 1.48 -10.22
N TYR A 122 1.39 1.72 -9.89
CA TYR A 122 2.09 2.97 -10.21
C TYR A 122 2.99 2.83 -11.43
N ARG A 123 3.21 3.94 -12.14
CA ARG A 123 4.11 3.99 -13.29
C ARG A 123 5.54 3.75 -12.85
N LEU A 124 6.30 3.05 -13.70
CA LEU A 124 7.67 2.64 -13.45
C LEU A 124 8.62 3.51 -14.30
N PRO A 125 9.64 4.16 -13.68
CA PRO A 125 10.67 4.85 -14.45
C PRO A 125 11.39 3.85 -15.36
N ARG A 126 11.80 4.29 -16.57
CA ARG A 126 12.64 3.50 -17.45
C ARG A 126 13.88 4.29 -17.80
N PRO A 127 15.04 3.93 -17.26
CA PRO A 127 16.29 4.60 -17.60
C PRO A 127 16.76 4.32 -19.04
N ASP A 128 16.28 3.26 -19.70
CA ASP A 128 16.81 2.74 -20.96
C ASP A 128 16.14 3.36 -22.20
N GLY A 129 15.96 4.68 -22.20
CA GLY A 129 15.57 5.41 -23.41
C GLY A 129 14.16 5.91 -23.47
N PHE A 130 13.35 5.65 -22.49
CA PHE A 130 12.15 6.39 -22.28
C PHE A 130 11.57 6.08 -20.91
N VAL A 131 11.24 7.03 -20.05
CA VAL A 131 10.34 8.00 -20.33
C VAL A 131 9.74 8.61 -19.10
N PHE A 132 9.58 7.85 -17.99
CA PHE A 132 9.09 8.52 -16.81
C PHE A 132 10.27 9.02 -15.97
N ALA A 133 10.23 10.31 -15.63
CA ALA A 133 11.16 10.89 -14.70
C ALA A 133 11.09 10.16 -13.33
N HIS A 134 12.19 10.18 -12.58
CA HIS A 134 12.31 9.54 -11.27
C HIS A 134 11.24 9.95 -10.25
N ASP A 135 10.53 11.07 -10.45
CA ASP A 135 9.48 11.54 -9.56
C ASP A 135 8.07 11.05 -9.92
N VAL A 136 7.90 10.35 -11.05
CA VAL A 136 6.59 9.89 -11.52
C VAL A 136 5.95 8.88 -10.57
N PRO A 137 6.66 7.87 -10.01
CA PRO A 137 6.07 7.00 -8.98
C PRO A 137 5.56 7.80 -7.76
N LEU A 138 6.31 8.82 -7.34
CA LEU A 138 5.91 9.69 -6.23
C LEU A 138 4.67 10.52 -6.58
N ARG A 139 4.54 11.00 -7.85
CA ARG A 139 3.33 11.70 -8.33
C ARG A 139 2.10 10.79 -8.24
N ASP A 140 2.25 9.53 -8.68
CA ASP A 140 1.16 8.55 -8.62
C ASP A 140 0.76 8.23 -7.18
N ALA A 141 1.73 8.02 -6.28
CA ALA A 141 1.48 7.77 -4.87
C ALA A 141 0.83 8.99 -4.17
N THR A 142 1.31 10.21 -4.47
CA THR A 142 0.73 11.46 -3.98
C THR A 142 -0.73 11.61 -4.41
N ARG A 143 -1.01 11.39 -5.70
CA ARG A 143 -2.37 11.48 -6.25
C ARG A 143 -3.29 10.42 -5.64
N ALA A 144 -2.81 9.19 -5.50
CA ALA A 144 -3.58 8.11 -4.90
C ALA A 144 -3.98 8.43 -3.45
N LEU A 145 -3.06 8.94 -2.63
CA LEU A 145 -3.36 9.30 -1.24
C LEU A 145 -4.37 10.45 -1.15
N ARG A 146 -4.22 11.49 -1.98
CA ARG A 146 -5.19 12.58 -2.09
C ARG A 146 -6.56 12.09 -2.55
N MET A 147 -6.61 11.18 -3.51
CA MET A 147 -7.87 10.59 -3.99
C MET A 147 -8.59 9.79 -2.90
N ILE A 148 -7.85 9.06 -2.06
CA ILE A 148 -8.44 8.35 -0.91
C ILE A 148 -9.10 9.34 0.05
N ARG A 149 -8.45 10.45 0.38
CA ARG A 149 -9.02 11.49 1.25
C ARG A 149 -10.22 12.16 0.61
N HIS A 150 -10.14 12.52 -0.66
CA HIS A 150 -11.21 13.14 -1.41
C HIS A 150 -12.48 12.26 -1.46
N ARG A 151 -12.30 10.94 -1.61
CA ARG A 151 -13.38 9.97 -1.65
C ARG A 151 -13.67 9.28 -0.30
N ALA A 152 -13.11 9.79 0.79
CA ALA A 152 -13.19 9.15 2.10
C ALA A 152 -14.64 8.87 2.53
N ARG A 153 -15.52 9.84 2.35
CA ARG A 153 -16.96 9.67 2.65
C ARG A 153 -17.63 8.58 1.82
N GLU A 154 -17.32 8.53 0.52
CA GLU A 154 -17.87 7.53 -0.41
C GLU A 154 -17.44 6.11 -0.04
N TRP A 155 -16.22 5.97 0.48
CA TRP A 155 -15.63 4.67 0.83
C TRP A 155 -15.75 4.32 2.32
N ALA A 156 -16.50 5.11 3.09
CA ALA A 156 -16.64 4.96 4.54
C ALA A 156 -15.26 4.93 5.26
N VAL A 157 -14.35 5.81 4.83
CA VAL A 157 -13.02 6.02 5.39
C VAL A 157 -13.01 7.32 6.17
N ASP A 158 -12.29 7.33 7.30
CA ASP A 158 -11.93 8.54 8.03
C ASP A 158 -10.69 9.16 7.38
N SER A 159 -10.81 10.35 6.81
CA SER A 159 -9.73 11.05 6.10
C SER A 159 -8.53 11.38 6.99
N THR A 160 -8.64 11.28 8.31
CA THR A 160 -7.55 11.49 9.27
C THR A 160 -6.84 10.19 9.70
N ARG A 161 -7.24 9.05 9.12
CA ARG A 161 -6.67 7.73 9.40
C ARG A 161 -6.29 6.98 8.12
N VAL A 162 -5.59 7.69 7.21
CA VAL A 162 -5.12 7.16 5.92
C VAL A 162 -3.61 6.95 5.95
N GLY A 163 -3.18 5.70 6.00
CA GLY A 163 -1.77 5.33 6.00
C GLY A 163 -1.26 4.81 4.66
N VAL A 164 0.04 4.56 4.63
CA VAL A 164 0.71 3.90 3.50
C VAL A 164 1.38 2.62 3.96
N MET A 165 1.43 1.62 3.09
CA MET A 165 2.19 0.38 3.29
C MET A 165 2.99 0.10 2.03
N GLY A 166 4.29 -0.19 2.19
CA GLY A 166 5.13 -0.49 1.04
C GLY A 166 6.07 -1.65 1.28
N PHE A 167 6.32 -2.40 0.22
CA PHE A 167 7.16 -3.59 0.20
C PHE A 167 8.39 -3.35 -0.67
N SER A 168 9.61 -3.66 -0.17
CA SER A 168 10.83 -3.55 -0.97
C SER A 168 11.01 -2.16 -1.61
N ALA A 169 11.05 -2.05 -2.93
CA ALA A 169 11.05 -0.77 -3.65
C ALA A 169 9.73 0.02 -3.46
N GLY A 170 8.59 -0.66 -3.24
CA GLY A 170 7.35 -0.01 -2.80
C GLY A 170 7.45 0.57 -1.39
N GLY A 171 8.28 -0.04 -0.52
CA GLY A 171 8.65 0.52 0.78
C GLY A 171 9.50 1.79 0.64
N HIS A 172 10.37 1.83 -0.38
CA HIS A 172 11.07 3.06 -0.76
C HIS A 172 10.09 4.15 -1.20
N LEU A 173 9.14 3.82 -2.07
CA LEU A 173 8.12 4.77 -2.52
C LEU A 173 7.25 5.27 -1.36
N ALA A 174 6.82 4.38 -0.47
CA ALA A 174 6.02 4.73 0.70
C ALA A 174 6.77 5.66 1.67
N SER A 175 8.03 5.36 1.97
CA SER A 175 8.88 6.22 2.80
C SER A 175 9.25 7.54 2.10
N THR A 176 9.40 7.54 0.76
CA THR A 176 9.57 8.79 -0.02
C THR A 176 8.33 9.68 0.09
N LEU A 177 7.12 9.11 -0.05
CA LEU A 177 5.90 9.87 0.16
C LEU A 177 5.78 10.38 1.59
N ALA A 178 6.10 9.56 2.58
CA ALA A 178 6.02 9.91 4.00
C ALA A 178 6.99 11.02 4.42
N THR A 179 8.14 11.15 3.77
CA THR A 179 9.15 12.16 4.09
C THR A 179 9.12 13.38 3.15
N GLN A 180 8.48 13.26 1.97
CA GLN A 180 8.47 14.28 0.94
C GLN A 180 7.04 14.59 0.44
N PHE A 181 6.03 14.45 1.27
CA PHE A 181 4.60 14.60 0.94
C PHE A 181 4.23 15.98 0.37
N GLY A 182 4.99 17.02 0.72
CA GLY A 182 4.80 18.38 0.18
C GLY A 182 5.48 18.65 -1.16
N ARG A 183 6.26 17.69 -1.70
CA ARG A 183 7.09 17.89 -2.87
C ARG A 183 6.31 17.99 -4.18
N ILE A 184 5.28 17.17 -4.35
CA ILE A 184 4.45 17.17 -5.54
C ILE A 184 3.31 18.17 -5.35
N ARG A 185 3.44 19.30 -6.02
CA ARG A 185 2.37 20.30 -6.05
C ARG A 185 1.21 19.78 -6.89
N GLY A 186 0.00 20.00 -6.40
CA GLY A 186 -1.23 19.67 -7.11
C GLY A 186 -1.63 20.75 -8.13
N ASN A 187 -2.59 20.41 -8.98
CA ASN A 187 -3.31 21.39 -9.79
C ASN A 187 -4.37 22.08 -8.90
N PRO A 188 -4.31 23.40 -8.71
CA PRO A 188 -5.26 24.11 -7.86
C PRO A 188 -6.72 24.03 -8.35
N ASP A 189 -6.93 23.74 -9.64
CA ASP A 189 -8.25 23.59 -10.24
C ASP A 189 -8.84 22.18 -10.08
N ASP A 190 -8.05 21.22 -9.58
CA ASP A 190 -8.50 19.85 -9.31
C ASP A 190 -8.78 19.67 -7.80
N PRO A 191 -10.04 19.44 -7.39
CA PRO A 191 -10.39 19.31 -5.98
C PRO A 191 -9.69 18.14 -5.27
N VAL A 192 -9.28 17.09 -5.99
CA VAL A 192 -8.50 15.99 -5.42
C VAL A 192 -7.11 16.48 -5.00
N ASP A 193 -6.52 17.36 -5.77
CA ASP A 193 -5.18 17.91 -5.52
C ASP A 193 -5.13 18.93 -4.37
N GLY A 194 -6.30 19.41 -3.92
CA GLY A 194 -6.45 20.21 -2.72
C GLY A 194 -6.31 19.41 -1.41
N GLU A 195 -6.39 18.07 -1.48
CA GLU A 195 -6.25 17.21 -0.29
C GLU A 195 -4.79 17.04 0.14
N SER A 196 -4.59 16.73 1.42
CA SER A 196 -3.26 16.45 1.96
C SER A 196 -2.69 15.14 1.40
N ALA A 197 -1.43 15.17 0.99
CA ALA A 197 -0.67 13.98 0.60
C ALA A 197 0.17 13.40 1.76
N ARG A 198 0.11 13.98 2.98
CA ARG A 198 0.81 13.45 4.14
C ARG A 198 0.07 12.22 4.67
N PRO A 199 0.71 11.02 4.71
CA PRO A 199 0.08 9.88 5.36
C PRO A 199 -0.02 10.09 6.88
N ASP A 200 -1.00 9.46 7.53
CA ASP A 200 -1.16 9.54 8.98
C ASP A 200 -0.27 8.53 9.70
N PHE A 201 0.11 7.46 9.02
CA PHE A 201 1.07 6.45 9.48
C PHE A 201 1.69 5.71 8.29
N GLN A 202 2.78 4.97 8.54
CA GLN A 202 3.46 4.18 7.51
C GLN A 202 3.84 2.79 8.02
N VAL A 203 3.72 1.78 7.14
CA VAL A 203 4.14 0.39 7.36
C VAL A 203 5.14 0.01 6.28
N LEU A 204 6.36 -0.33 6.66
CA LEU A 204 7.45 -0.58 5.73
C LEU A 204 7.98 -2.01 5.90
N VAL A 205 7.80 -2.83 4.87
CA VAL A 205 8.11 -4.25 4.90
C VAL A 205 9.32 -4.53 4.01
N TYR A 206 10.41 -5.00 4.60
CA TYR A 206 11.75 -5.16 3.97
C TYR A 206 12.10 -4.01 3.01
N PRO A 207 11.96 -2.76 3.46
CA PRO A 207 12.01 -1.64 2.55
C PRO A 207 13.43 -1.38 2.04
N VAL A 208 13.55 -0.94 0.81
CA VAL A 208 14.66 -0.11 0.39
C VAL A 208 14.44 1.27 1.02
N ILE A 209 15.46 1.90 1.57
CA ILE A 209 15.40 3.22 2.20
C ILE A 209 16.50 4.12 1.66
N SER A 210 17.75 3.64 1.74
CA SER A 210 18.93 4.43 1.38
C SER A 210 19.41 4.11 -0.03
N PHE A 211 19.78 5.15 -0.76
CA PHE A 211 20.48 5.01 -2.04
C PHE A 211 22.00 5.18 -1.90
N LYS A 212 22.53 5.28 -0.67
CA LYS A 212 23.96 5.31 -0.41
C LYS A 212 24.61 3.94 -0.68
N ASP A 213 25.80 3.95 -1.31
CA ASP A 213 26.44 2.78 -1.93
C ASP A 213 26.56 1.52 -1.07
N ARG A 214 26.81 1.67 0.23
CA ARG A 214 27.02 0.50 1.10
C ARG A 214 25.77 -0.27 1.47
N ILE A 215 24.58 0.34 1.32
CA ILE A 215 23.33 -0.15 1.89
C ILE A 215 22.27 -0.32 0.82
N THR A 216 22.38 0.45 -0.27
CA THR A 216 21.39 0.48 -1.34
C THR A 216 21.14 -0.89 -1.96
N HIS A 217 19.88 -1.11 -2.35
CA HIS A 217 19.56 -2.10 -3.35
C HIS A 217 19.88 -1.51 -4.75
N ALA A 218 21.01 -1.89 -5.30
CA ALA A 218 21.56 -1.28 -6.53
C ALA A 218 20.56 -1.29 -7.71
N GLY A 219 19.78 -2.38 -7.84
CA GLY A 219 18.72 -2.49 -8.87
C GLY A 219 17.64 -1.43 -8.73
N SER A 220 17.12 -1.21 -7.52
CA SER A 220 16.11 -0.18 -7.28
C SER A 220 16.65 1.22 -7.54
N ARG A 221 17.87 1.53 -7.08
CA ARG A 221 18.52 2.81 -7.36
C ARG A 221 18.66 3.05 -8.87
N ARG A 222 19.25 2.09 -9.58
CA ARG A 222 19.42 2.19 -11.02
C ARG A 222 18.11 2.41 -11.77
N ASN A 223 17.08 1.65 -11.43
CA ASN A 223 15.79 1.74 -12.09
C ASN A 223 15.02 3.04 -11.80
N LEU A 224 15.25 3.65 -10.63
CA LEU A 224 14.60 4.92 -10.30
C LEU A 224 15.38 6.13 -10.82
N VAL A 225 16.69 6.18 -10.60
CA VAL A 225 17.53 7.39 -10.79
C VAL A 225 18.70 7.20 -11.75
N SER A 226 18.77 6.10 -12.50
CA SER A 226 19.83 5.70 -13.43
C SER A 226 21.07 5.05 -12.78
N GLU A 227 21.99 4.56 -13.63
CA GLU A 227 23.22 3.88 -13.19
C GLU A 227 24.14 4.82 -12.42
N ASN A 228 24.34 6.04 -12.93
CA ASN A 228 25.23 7.05 -12.40
C ASN A 228 24.44 8.33 -12.04
N PRO A 229 23.61 8.30 -10.99
CA PRO A 229 22.82 9.47 -10.62
C PRO A 229 23.71 10.54 -10.00
N PRO A 230 23.37 11.84 -10.18
CA PRO A 230 24.05 12.90 -9.48
C PRO A 230 23.86 12.75 -7.96
N PRO A 231 24.87 13.15 -7.15
CA PRO A 231 24.84 13.00 -5.69
C PRO A 231 23.58 13.55 -5.03
N GLU A 232 23.03 14.63 -5.54
CA GLU A 232 21.82 15.28 -5.05
C GLU A 232 20.58 14.39 -5.18
N LEU A 233 20.51 13.55 -6.22
CA LEU A 233 19.45 12.56 -6.38
C LEU A 233 19.63 11.38 -5.43
N VAL A 234 20.88 10.94 -5.22
CA VAL A 234 21.19 9.92 -4.22
C VAL A 234 20.75 10.38 -2.83
N ASP A 235 21.09 11.61 -2.46
CA ASP A 235 20.71 12.18 -1.16
C ASP A 235 19.22 12.36 -1.03
N ARG A 236 18.56 12.85 -2.06
CA ARG A 236 17.12 13.05 -2.12
C ARG A 236 16.34 11.77 -1.91
N TYR A 237 16.77 10.67 -2.51
CA TYR A 237 16.13 9.37 -2.44
C TYR A 237 16.75 8.44 -1.38
N SER A 238 17.62 8.96 -0.53
CA SER A 238 18.00 8.36 0.74
C SER A 238 17.05 8.88 1.83
N ASN A 239 15.95 8.13 2.04
CA ASN A 239 14.80 8.62 2.82
C ASN A 239 15.14 8.84 4.31
N GLU A 240 16.18 8.18 4.84
CA GLU A 240 16.70 8.44 6.18
C GLU A 240 17.26 9.86 6.35
N LEU A 241 17.67 10.51 5.24
CA LEU A 241 18.15 11.89 5.22
C LEU A 241 17.01 12.92 5.08
N GLN A 242 15.80 12.47 4.76
CA GLN A 242 14.63 13.32 4.51
C GLN A 242 13.64 13.34 5.69
N VAL A 243 13.93 12.60 6.76
CA VAL A 243 13.08 12.54 7.94
C VAL A 243 13.07 13.89 8.67
N THR A 244 11.86 14.35 9.00
CA THR A 244 11.60 15.52 9.84
C THR A 244 10.64 15.15 10.97
N ASP A 245 10.34 16.05 11.88
CA ASP A 245 9.34 15.90 12.94
C ASP A 245 7.90 15.80 12.40
N GLU A 246 7.67 16.24 11.15
CA GLU A 246 6.39 16.06 10.44
C GLU A 246 6.23 14.67 9.80
N THR A 247 7.30 13.86 9.74
CA THR A 247 7.25 12.49 9.20
C THR A 247 6.30 11.65 10.06
N PRO A 248 5.35 10.89 9.46
CA PRO A 248 4.37 10.13 10.23
C PRO A 248 5.00 8.94 10.96
N PRO A 249 4.35 8.47 12.07
CA PRO A 249 4.77 7.28 12.79
C PRO A 249 4.93 6.07 11.89
N ALA A 250 5.91 5.19 12.21
CA ALA A 250 6.29 4.07 11.36
C ALA A 250 6.29 2.72 12.08
N PHE A 251 5.83 1.68 11.39
CA PHE A 251 6.12 0.28 11.69
C PHE A 251 7.06 -0.28 10.62
N LEU A 252 8.16 -0.91 11.04
CA LEU A 252 9.15 -1.48 10.14
C LEU A 252 9.36 -2.96 10.43
N VAL A 253 9.51 -3.76 9.39
CA VAL A 253 9.89 -5.16 9.51
C VAL A 253 10.88 -5.56 8.42
N SER A 254 11.92 -6.31 8.81
CA SER A 254 12.96 -6.83 7.92
C SER A 254 13.44 -8.19 8.41
N THR A 255 14.29 -8.86 7.63
CA THR A 255 14.99 -10.06 8.04
C THR A 255 16.49 -9.89 7.86
N TYR A 256 17.29 -10.56 8.70
CA TYR A 256 18.75 -10.49 8.65
C TYR A 256 19.33 -11.15 7.40
N ASP A 257 18.69 -12.23 6.94
CA ASP A 257 19.09 -13.00 5.74
C ASP A 257 18.59 -12.44 4.41
N ASP A 258 18.08 -11.19 4.40
CA ASP A 258 17.55 -10.52 3.21
C ASP A 258 18.69 -9.86 2.39
N PRO A 259 18.76 -10.05 1.05
CA PRO A 259 19.68 -9.31 0.20
C PRO A 259 19.41 -7.78 0.19
N VAL A 260 18.19 -7.33 0.47
CA VAL A 260 17.88 -5.93 0.83
C VAL A 260 18.20 -5.75 2.31
N LYS A 261 19.40 -5.29 2.57
CA LYS A 261 20.01 -5.24 3.90
C LYS A 261 19.10 -4.59 4.96
N ALA A 262 18.96 -5.25 6.12
CA ALA A 262 18.18 -4.76 7.24
C ALA A 262 18.65 -3.39 7.77
N GLU A 263 19.87 -2.98 7.45
CA GLU A 263 20.41 -1.65 7.71
C GLU A 263 19.57 -0.53 7.09
N ASN A 264 18.84 -0.77 6.00
CA ASN A 264 17.85 0.18 5.49
C ASN A 264 16.81 0.55 6.58
N SER A 265 16.20 -0.45 7.20
CA SER A 265 15.22 -0.26 8.27
C SER A 265 15.86 0.33 9.54
N LEU A 266 17.07 -0.09 9.90
CA LEU A 266 17.81 0.42 11.05
C LEU A 266 18.11 1.92 10.92
N LEU A 267 18.60 2.36 9.75
CA LEU A 267 18.91 3.76 9.50
C LEU A 267 17.67 4.64 9.55
N TYR A 268 16.57 4.17 8.92
CA TYR A 268 15.31 4.92 8.94
C TYR A 268 14.73 5.03 10.35
N PHE A 269 14.72 3.92 11.10
CA PHE A 269 14.32 3.92 12.51
C PHE A 269 15.15 4.88 13.35
N LYS A 270 16.48 4.90 13.14
CA LYS A 270 17.40 5.83 13.84
C LYS A 270 17.07 7.29 13.49
N ALA A 271 16.81 7.59 12.23
CA ALA A 271 16.45 8.93 11.78
C ALA A 271 15.10 9.39 12.35
N LEU A 272 14.07 8.53 12.31
CA LEU A 272 12.76 8.79 12.93
C LEU A 272 12.90 9.10 14.42
N ARG A 273 13.66 8.28 15.15
CA ARG A 273 13.90 8.49 16.57
C ARG A 273 14.63 9.80 16.86
N ALA A 274 15.61 10.17 16.03
CA ALA A 274 16.34 11.44 16.17
C ALA A 274 15.44 12.67 15.94
N ALA A 275 14.43 12.53 15.07
CA ALA A 275 13.42 13.56 14.81
C ALA A 275 12.24 13.54 15.80
N GLY A 276 12.25 12.69 16.83
CA GLY A 276 11.18 12.58 17.81
C GLY A 276 9.93 11.83 17.29
N VAL A 277 10.01 11.20 16.11
CA VAL A 277 8.92 10.45 15.51
C VAL A 277 8.85 9.05 16.09
N GLN A 278 7.67 8.63 16.50
CA GLN A 278 7.47 7.29 17.07
C GLN A 278 7.57 6.21 15.99
N ALA A 279 8.34 5.16 16.28
CA ALA A 279 8.54 4.04 15.38
C ALA A 279 8.71 2.72 16.14
N GLU A 280 8.25 1.62 15.51
CA GLU A 280 8.48 0.26 15.96
C GLU A 280 9.23 -0.51 14.87
N LEU A 281 10.25 -1.28 15.25
CA LEU A 281 11.09 -2.04 14.31
C LEU A 281 11.25 -3.49 14.76
N HIS A 282 10.98 -4.42 13.84
CA HIS A 282 11.23 -5.85 14.01
C HIS A 282 12.24 -6.34 12.98
N ILE A 283 13.27 -7.06 13.44
CA ILE A 283 14.22 -7.76 12.57
C ILE A 283 14.23 -9.23 12.96
N TYR A 284 13.76 -10.09 12.06
CA TYR A 284 13.80 -11.53 12.24
C TYR A 284 15.10 -12.10 11.68
N GLU A 285 15.63 -13.15 12.31
CA GLU A 285 16.85 -13.80 11.85
C GLU A 285 16.71 -14.40 10.45
N VAL A 286 15.57 -15.07 10.20
CA VAL A 286 15.33 -15.83 8.98
C VAL A 286 14.00 -15.44 8.35
N GLY A 287 14.03 -15.20 7.05
CA GLY A 287 12.83 -14.86 6.25
C GLY A 287 13.13 -14.71 4.77
N GLY A 288 14.31 -14.20 4.45
CA GLY A 288 14.69 -13.81 3.09
C GLY A 288 13.93 -12.56 2.64
N HIS A 289 13.77 -12.39 1.33
CA HIS A 289 13.08 -11.26 0.71
C HIS A 289 11.76 -11.66 0.06
N GLY A 290 10.82 -10.73 -0.01
CA GLY A 290 9.59 -10.90 -0.79
C GLY A 290 8.59 -11.88 -0.17
N TYR A 291 8.59 -12.05 1.16
CA TYR A 291 7.65 -12.94 1.85
C TYR A 291 6.20 -12.40 1.84
N GLY A 292 5.98 -11.10 1.61
CA GLY A 292 4.65 -10.51 1.59
C GLY A 292 3.88 -10.82 2.87
N ILE A 293 2.65 -11.29 2.71
CA ILE A 293 1.78 -11.76 3.82
C ILE A 293 1.56 -13.27 3.79
N ILE A 294 2.28 -13.99 2.92
CA ILE A 294 2.08 -15.42 2.71
C ILE A 294 2.68 -16.22 3.87
N PRO A 295 1.98 -17.25 4.38
CA PRO A 295 2.55 -18.15 5.38
C PRO A 295 3.81 -18.86 4.85
N THR A 296 4.96 -18.62 5.48
CA THR A 296 6.25 -19.18 5.06
C THR A 296 6.74 -20.33 5.95
N GLY A 297 6.02 -20.61 7.04
CA GLY A 297 6.47 -21.54 8.10
C GLY A 297 7.63 -20.98 8.94
N LYS A 298 8.13 -19.77 8.66
CA LYS A 298 9.21 -19.11 9.40
C LYS A 298 8.64 -18.09 10.40
N PRO A 299 9.38 -17.72 11.47
CA PRO A 299 8.91 -16.74 12.46
C PRO A 299 8.44 -15.41 11.86
N VAL A 300 9.08 -14.95 10.78
CA VAL A 300 8.70 -13.71 10.08
C VAL A 300 7.27 -13.74 9.55
N ALA A 301 6.68 -14.90 9.28
CA ALA A 301 5.30 -15.01 8.80
C ALA A 301 4.28 -14.39 9.78
N SER A 302 4.66 -14.15 11.04
CA SER A 302 3.81 -13.53 12.05
C SER A 302 3.93 -11.99 12.12
N TRP A 303 4.71 -11.35 11.24
CA TRP A 303 4.96 -9.92 11.30
C TRP A 303 3.69 -9.06 11.28
N HIS A 304 2.69 -9.48 10.52
CA HIS A 304 1.41 -8.79 10.41
C HIS A 304 0.60 -8.80 11.71
N HIS A 305 0.81 -9.77 12.60
CA HIS A 305 0.23 -9.75 13.96
C HIS A 305 0.86 -8.64 14.82
N ARG A 306 2.19 -8.40 14.68
CA ARG A 306 2.86 -7.29 15.36
C ARG A 306 2.38 -5.94 14.83
N MET A 307 2.22 -5.83 13.52
CA MET A 307 1.61 -4.65 12.91
C MET A 307 0.19 -4.41 13.44
N PHE A 308 -0.64 -5.45 13.53
CA PHE A 308 -2.00 -5.34 14.08
C PHE A 308 -1.99 -4.79 15.51
N GLU A 309 -1.14 -5.32 16.40
CA GLU A 309 -1.01 -4.82 17.79
C GLU A 309 -0.51 -3.38 17.82
N TRP A 310 0.45 -3.01 16.98
CA TRP A 310 0.92 -1.64 16.84
C TRP A 310 -0.19 -0.68 16.37
N MET A 311 -1.01 -1.09 15.40
CA MET A 311 -2.15 -0.31 14.93
C MET A 311 -3.22 -0.15 16.01
N LYS A 312 -3.47 -1.20 16.79
CA LYS A 312 -4.40 -1.17 17.91
C LYS A 312 -3.98 -0.18 18.99
N GLN A 313 -2.69 -0.17 19.38
CA GLN A 313 -2.14 0.78 20.34
C GLN A 313 -2.30 2.23 19.88
N ARG A 314 -2.37 2.47 18.58
CA ARG A 314 -2.57 3.79 17.96
C ARG A 314 -4.03 4.14 17.70
N ALA A 315 -4.96 3.35 18.20
CA ALA A 315 -6.40 3.52 17.98
C ALA A 315 -6.80 3.53 16.48
N LEU A 316 -5.98 2.95 15.60
CA LEU A 316 -6.30 2.85 14.17
C LEU A 316 -7.34 1.78 13.86
N LEU A 317 -7.59 0.86 14.80
CA LEU A 317 -8.55 -0.24 14.67
C LEU A 317 -9.82 -0.04 15.52
N THR A 318 -10.00 1.13 16.08
CA THR A 318 -11.23 1.50 16.81
C THR A 318 -12.21 2.21 15.87
N ARG A 319 -13.52 1.95 16.08
CA ARG A 319 -14.61 2.69 15.41
C ARG A 319 -14.76 4.08 15.98
#